data_ad17b595474daa648dbf20a93574801b
#
_entry.id   ad17b595474daa648dbf20a93574801b
#
_cell.length_a   1.000
_cell.length_b   1.000
_cell.length_c   1.000
_cell.angle_alpha   90.00
_cell.angle_beta   90.00
_cell.angle_gamma   90.00
#
_symmetry.space_group_name_H-M   'P 1'
#
loop_
_entity.id
_entity.type
_entity.pdbx_description
1 polymer ?
#
loop_
_entity_poly.entity_id
_entity_poly.type
_entity_poly.pdbx_seq_one_letter_code
_entity_poly.pdbx_strand_id
1 'polypeptide(L)'
;VSMRVPTGPADSRHLEHRICGADANCYLAAAAVLAGADYGIEREIDPGMPVAGDGYQVTDAPALPVHWPMAIERFAQSPIAKDYFG
;
A
#
# COMPACT_ATOMS: atom_id res chain seq x y z
N VAL A 1 -9.05 -4.44 4.10
CA VAL A 1 -7.89 -4.67 3.20
C VAL A 1 -7.29 -3.36 2.76
N SER A 2 -5.97 -3.32 2.61
CA SER A 2 -5.20 -2.12 2.25
C SER A 2 -5.32 -1.78 0.75
N MET A 3 -5.36 -2.82 -0.07
CA MET A 3 -5.42 -2.71 -1.52
C MET A 3 -6.61 -3.51 -2.05
N ARG A 4 -7.30 -2.97 -3.03
CA ARG A 4 -8.42 -3.65 -3.67
C ARG A 4 -8.34 -3.48 -5.19
N VAL A 5 -8.62 -4.53 -5.92
CA VAL A 5 -8.87 -4.50 -7.37
C VAL A 5 -10.35 -4.78 -7.57
N PRO A 6 -11.18 -3.76 -7.88
CA PRO A 6 -12.60 -3.97 -8.14
C PRO A 6 -12.83 -4.90 -9.32
N THR A 7 -13.90 -5.67 -9.26
CA THR A 7 -14.37 -6.48 -10.39
C THR A 7 -14.94 -5.57 -11.47
N GLY A 8 -14.63 -5.89 -12.72
CA GLY A 8 -15.11 -5.10 -13.85
C GLY A 8 -14.43 -5.54 -15.16
N PRO A 9 -14.85 -4.95 -16.29
CA PRO A 9 -14.21 -5.20 -17.57
C PRO A 9 -12.75 -4.72 -17.58
N ALA A 10 -11.95 -5.26 -18.49
CA ALA A 10 -10.50 -5.02 -18.53
C ALA A 10 -10.13 -3.54 -18.71
N ASP A 11 -10.94 -2.78 -19.44
CA ASP A 11 -10.75 -1.36 -19.74
C ASP A 11 -11.02 -0.44 -18.53
N SER A 12 -11.75 -0.92 -17.52
CA SER A 12 -12.03 -0.19 -16.28
C SER A 12 -11.28 -0.74 -15.07
N ARG A 13 -10.40 -1.70 -15.27
CA ARG A 13 -9.63 -2.31 -14.17
C ARG A 13 -8.66 -1.29 -13.58
N HIS A 14 -8.67 -1.19 -12.26
CA HIS A 14 -7.82 -0.26 -11.52
C HIS A 14 -7.48 -0.82 -10.14
N LEU A 15 -6.53 -0.18 -9.49
CA LEU A 15 -6.12 -0.49 -8.13
C LEU A 15 -6.62 0.60 -7.19
N GLU A 16 -7.28 0.22 -6.10
CA GLU A 16 -7.63 1.13 -5.02
C GLU A 16 -6.63 1.01 -3.87
N HIS A 17 -5.94 2.10 -3.57
CA HIS A 17 -5.15 2.23 -2.36
C HIS A 17 -6.04 2.80 -1.25
N ARG A 18 -6.23 2.06 -0.17
CA ARG A 18 -7.26 2.34 0.85
C ARG A 18 -6.70 2.76 2.21
N ILE A 19 -5.42 3.11 2.28
CA ILE A 19 -4.72 3.36 3.55
C ILE A 19 -4.75 4.85 3.91
N CYS A 20 -4.56 5.74 2.94
CA CYS A 20 -4.47 7.17 3.19
C CYS A 20 -5.74 7.77 3.79
N GLY A 21 -5.59 8.60 4.80
CA GLY A 21 -6.66 9.44 5.32
C GLY A 21 -7.01 10.59 4.35
N ALA A 22 -8.19 11.19 4.56
CA ALA A 22 -8.68 12.29 3.73
C ALA A 22 -7.83 13.58 3.85
N ASP A 23 -7.08 13.72 4.92
CA ASP A 23 -6.19 14.85 5.23
C ASP A 23 -4.75 14.66 4.73
N ALA A 24 -4.45 13.51 4.09
CA ALA A 24 -3.13 13.26 3.54
C ALA A 24 -2.80 14.22 2.39
N ASN A 25 -1.53 14.61 2.29
CA ASN A 25 -1.05 15.35 1.12
C ASN A 25 -1.17 14.45 -0.12
N CYS A 26 -2.05 14.81 -1.06
CA CYS A 26 -2.36 13.97 -2.21
C CYS A 26 -1.16 13.75 -3.16
N TYR A 27 -0.25 14.71 -3.26
CA TYR A 27 0.97 14.56 -4.07
C TYR A 27 1.93 13.54 -3.47
N LEU A 28 2.13 13.59 -2.16
CA LEU A 28 2.97 12.61 -1.46
C LEU A 28 2.32 11.23 -1.43
N ALA A 29 1.01 11.16 -1.26
CA ALA A 29 0.26 9.89 -1.31
C ALA A 29 0.39 9.23 -2.69
N ALA A 30 0.21 9.99 -3.78
CA ALA A 30 0.38 9.50 -5.14
C ALA A 30 1.83 9.05 -5.40
N ALA A 31 2.80 9.84 -4.96
CA ALA A 31 4.22 9.46 -5.08
C ALA A 31 4.54 8.16 -4.34
N ALA A 32 4.00 7.96 -3.15
CA ALA A 32 4.19 6.73 -2.38
C ALA A 32 3.57 5.50 -3.06
N VAL A 33 2.38 5.64 -3.65
CA VAL A 33 1.74 4.56 -4.41
C VAL A 33 2.57 4.20 -5.64
N LEU A 34 3.05 5.20 -6.39
CA LEU A 34 3.88 4.97 -7.57
C LEU A 34 5.23 4.33 -7.19
N ALA A 35 5.87 4.79 -6.12
CA ALA A 35 7.10 4.21 -5.60
C ALA A 35 6.91 2.74 -5.21
N GLY A 36 5.80 2.41 -4.54
CA GLY A 36 5.47 1.03 -4.18
C GLY A 36 5.23 0.15 -5.41
N ALA A 37 4.55 0.67 -6.43
CA ALA A 37 4.31 -0.05 -7.68
C ALA A 37 5.64 -0.30 -8.43
N ASP A 38 6.47 0.73 -8.59
CA ASP A 38 7.78 0.62 -9.23
C ASP A 38 8.67 -0.40 -8.50
N TYR A 39 8.75 -0.29 -7.17
CA TYR A 39 9.51 -1.24 -6.35
C TYR A 39 9.07 -2.69 -6.54
N GLY A 40 7.75 -2.93 -6.56
CA GLY A 40 7.18 -4.26 -6.76
C GLY A 40 7.46 -4.83 -8.15
N ILE A 41 7.35 -4.01 -9.19
CA ILE A 41 7.60 -4.40 -10.59
C ILE A 41 9.08 -4.69 -10.80
N GLU A 42 9.97 -3.80 -10.39
CA GLU A 42 11.41 -3.94 -10.55
C GLU A 42 11.97 -5.19 -9.87
N ARG A 43 11.38 -5.62 -8.77
CA ARG A 43 11.81 -6.79 -8.01
C ARG A 43 10.95 -8.03 -8.23
N GLU A 44 9.98 -7.95 -9.14
CA GLU A 44 9.08 -9.07 -9.46
C GLU A 44 8.44 -9.69 -8.19
N ILE A 45 7.99 -8.80 -7.26
CA ILE A 45 7.42 -9.24 -5.99
C ILE A 45 6.03 -9.84 -6.23
N ASP A 46 5.86 -11.10 -5.83
CA ASP A 46 4.56 -11.74 -5.82
C ASP A 46 3.73 -11.20 -4.65
N PRO A 47 2.56 -10.59 -4.89
CA PRO A 47 1.70 -10.08 -3.83
C PRO A 47 1.02 -11.19 -3.00
N GLY A 48 1.14 -12.45 -3.40
CA GLY A 48 0.45 -13.58 -2.78
C GLY A 48 -1.01 -13.70 -3.20
N MET A 49 -1.72 -14.59 -2.52
CA MET A 49 -3.13 -14.86 -2.82
C MET A 49 -4.04 -13.71 -2.35
N PRO A 50 -5.07 -13.38 -3.11
CA PRO A 50 -6.08 -12.42 -2.65
C PRO A 50 -6.75 -12.89 -1.36
N VAL A 51 -7.13 -11.94 -0.52
CA VAL A 51 -7.92 -12.23 0.69
C VAL A 51 -9.32 -12.70 0.26
N ALA A 52 -9.69 -13.88 0.72
CA ALA A 52 -11.04 -14.43 0.53
C ALA A 52 -11.88 -14.16 1.79
N GLY A 53 -13.10 -13.69 1.62
CA GLY A 53 -14.03 -13.41 2.72
C GLY A 53 -13.75 -12.08 3.41
N ASP A 54 -13.95 -12.05 4.73
CA ASP A 54 -13.81 -10.84 5.55
C ASP A 54 -12.33 -10.53 5.86
N GLY A 55 -11.83 -9.43 5.31
CA GLY A 55 -10.46 -8.97 5.53
C GLY A 55 -10.12 -8.65 6.99
N TYR A 56 -11.12 -8.37 7.82
CA TYR A 56 -10.91 -8.14 9.27
C TYR A 56 -10.56 -9.41 10.04
N GLN A 57 -10.81 -10.58 9.47
CA GLN A 57 -10.47 -11.87 10.06
C GLN A 57 -9.04 -12.35 9.72
N VAL A 58 -8.33 -11.62 8.86
CA VAL A 58 -6.96 -11.97 8.46
C VAL A 58 -6.00 -11.62 9.60
N THR A 59 -5.25 -12.62 10.07
CA THR A 59 -4.31 -12.49 11.20
C THR A 59 -2.85 -12.75 10.83
N ASP A 60 -2.59 -13.27 9.64
CA ASP A 60 -1.26 -13.66 9.16
C ASP A 60 -0.56 -12.60 8.31
N ALA A 61 -1.25 -11.49 8.00
CA ALA A 61 -0.66 -10.37 7.28
C ALA A 61 0.00 -9.36 8.25
N PRO A 62 1.07 -8.67 7.82
CA PRO A 62 1.66 -7.59 8.61
C PRO A 62 0.65 -6.48 8.92
N ALA A 63 0.59 -6.07 10.18
CA ALA A 63 -0.31 -5.01 10.61
C ALA A 63 0.21 -3.63 10.18
N LEU A 64 -0.72 -2.77 9.76
CA LEU A 64 -0.44 -1.36 9.54
C LEU A 64 -0.22 -0.62 10.86
N PRO A 65 0.55 0.49 10.88
CA PRO A 65 0.65 1.34 12.05
C PRO A 65 -0.73 1.84 12.48
N VAL A 66 -1.01 1.76 13.77
CA VAL A 66 -2.31 2.16 14.32
C VAL A 66 -2.32 3.60 14.86
N HIS A 67 -1.17 4.25 14.94
CA HIS A 67 -1.05 5.64 15.36
C HIS A 67 0.17 6.33 14.72
N TRP A 68 0.14 7.67 14.73
CA TRP A 68 1.06 8.53 14.00
C TRP A 68 2.55 8.34 14.34
N PRO A 69 2.97 8.27 15.61
CA PRO A 69 4.40 8.08 15.93
C PRO A 69 4.98 6.80 15.33
N MET A 70 4.23 5.70 15.38
CA MET A 70 4.65 4.42 14.79
C MET A 70 4.78 4.51 13.26
N ALA A 71 3.88 5.22 12.60
CA ALA A 71 3.95 5.42 11.15
C ALA A 71 5.19 6.23 10.75
N ILE A 72 5.50 7.30 11.49
CA ILE A 72 6.69 8.13 11.27
C ILE A 72 7.96 7.29 11.46
N GLU A 73 8.04 6.51 12.53
CA GLU A 73 9.19 5.68 12.81
C GLU A 73 9.41 4.63 11.70
N ARG A 74 8.36 3.95 11.27
CA ARG A 74 8.47 2.98 10.17
C ARG A 74 8.92 3.63 8.86
N PHE A 75 8.41 4.81 8.56
CA PHE A 75 8.84 5.56 7.38
C PHE A 75 10.33 5.92 7.46
N ALA A 76 10.78 6.45 8.61
CA ALA A 76 12.17 6.84 8.82
C ALA A 76 13.14 5.66 8.73
N GLN A 77 12.72 4.46 9.12
CA GLN A 77 13.54 3.25 9.08
C GLN A 77 13.43 2.48 7.77
N SER A 78 12.52 2.87 6.87
CA SER A 78 12.27 2.16 5.61
C SER A 78 13.38 2.42 4.58
N PRO A 79 14.12 1.38 4.13
CA PRO A 79 15.07 1.54 3.04
C PRO A 79 14.41 1.98 1.73
N ILE A 80 13.18 1.50 1.48
CA ILE A 80 12.40 1.87 0.29
C ILE A 80 12.06 3.36 0.32
N ALA A 81 11.58 3.87 1.46
CA ALA A 81 11.28 5.29 1.61
C ALA A 81 12.53 6.15 1.38
N LYS A 82 13.67 5.73 1.90
CA LYS A 82 14.94 6.42 1.70
C LYS A 82 15.38 6.45 0.24
N ASP A 83 15.22 5.35 -0.49
CA ASP A 83 15.60 5.26 -1.90
C ASP A 83 14.74 6.18 -2.79
N TYR A 84 13.43 6.27 -2.51
CA TYR A 84 12.49 7.03 -3.35
C TYR A 84 12.30 8.49 -2.93
N PHE A 85 12.49 8.81 -1.65
CA PHE A 85 12.23 10.15 -1.12
C PHE A 85 13.48 10.87 -0.58
N GLY A 86 14.58 10.18 -0.47
CA GLY A 86 15.85 10.75 -0.01
C GLY A 86 16.13 10.62 1.50
#